data_f80b9e9ade5e4a8f4c191cc52d4cb1b1
#
_entry.id   f80b9e9ade5e4a8f4c191cc52d4cb1b1
#
_cell.length_a   1.000
_cell.length_b   1.000
_cell.length_c   1.000
_cell.angle_alpha   90.00
_cell.angle_beta   90.00
_cell.angle_gamma   90.00
#
_symmetry.space_group_name_H-M   'P 1'
#
loop_
_entity.id
_entity.type
_entity.pdbx_description
1 polymer ?
#
loop_
_entity_poly.entity_id
_entity_poly.type
_entity_poly.pdbx_seq_one_letter_code
_entity_poly.pdbx_strand_id
1 'polypeptide(L)'
;MTNDDYVIRLQNELEAQAYPSNIIKKCCAYAENLLSNGLPVLFDANHVYRVLQLKKVDLNSYHMFSVSQTNKNRIITAPSLQLKKRQQWILSTILSKVSVSPYAHGFEVGHSIKTNAFPHINNDYVLCMDIK
;
A
#
# COMPACT_ATOMS: atom_id res chain seq x y z
N MET A 1 9.53 -21.90 1.37
CA MET A 1 9.20 -21.66 2.79
C MET A 1 7.70 -21.56 2.86
N THR A 2 7.04 -22.45 3.55
CA THR A 2 5.60 -22.43 3.74
C THR A 2 5.22 -21.36 4.78
N ASN A 3 3.94 -20.98 4.85
CA ASN A 3 3.46 -20.06 5.87
C ASN A 3 3.69 -20.61 7.28
N ASP A 4 3.50 -21.91 7.45
CA ASP A 4 3.71 -22.60 8.72
C ASP A 4 5.18 -22.56 9.15
N ASP A 5 6.12 -22.77 8.21
CA ASP A 5 7.55 -22.66 8.48
C ASP A 5 7.92 -21.26 9.02
N TYR A 6 7.30 -20.21 8.48
CA TYR A 6 7.54 -18.85 8.95
C TYR A 6 7.07 -18.65 10.39
N VAL A 7 5.87 -19.10 10.71
CA VAL A 7 5.28 -18.91 12.05
C VAL A 7 6.05 -19.70 13.10
N ILE A 8 6.46 -20.93 12.79
CA ILE A 8 7.29 -21.76 13.68
C ILE A 8 8.63 -21.07 13.97
N ARG A 9 9.27 -20.53 12.95
CA ARG A 9 10.55 -19.79 13.12
C ARG A 9 10.37 -18.53 13.94
N LEU A 10 9.30 -17.77 13.69
CA LEU A 10 8.97 -16.58 14.48
C LEU A 10 8.77 -16.92 15.95
N GLN A 11 8.03 -17.99 16.24
CA GLN A 11 7.82 -18.46 17.60
C GLN A 11 9.15 -18.80 18.29
N ASN A 12 9.98 -19.63 17.66
CA ASN A 12 11.27 -20.05 18.18
C ASN A 12 12.20 -18.85 18.46
N GLU A 13 12.23 -17.85 17.56
CA GLU A 13 13.03 -16.65 17.76
C GLU A 13 12.54 -15.79 18.92
N LEU A 14 11.23 -15.65 19.10
CA LEU A 14 10.65 -14.91 20.21
C LEU A 14 10.87 -15.62 21.54
N GLU A 15 10.79 -16.96 21.56
CA GLU A 15 11.10 -17.78 22.74
C GLU A 15 12.59 -17.68 23.13
N ALA A 16 13.49 -17.75 22.15
CA ALA A 16 14.93 -17.58 22.37
C ALA A 16 15.29 -16.20 22.94
N GLN A 17 14.51 -15.17 22.62
CA GLN A 17 14.65 -13.83 23.18
C GLN A 17 13.88 -13.61 24.48
N ALA A 18 13.33 -14.67 25.06
CA ALA A 18 12.59 -14.67 26.33
C ALA A 18 11.38 -13.71 26.39
N TYR A 19 10.68 -13.52 25.24
CA TYR A 19 9.43 -12.77 25.25
C TYR A 19 8.34 -13.49 26.05
N PRO A 20 7.43 -12.75 26.71
CA PRO A 20 6.30 -13.33 27.43
C PRO A 20 5.38 -14.15 26.50
N SER A 21 4.88 -15.30 26.99
CA SER A 21 4.06 -16.24 26.19
C SER A 21 2.81 -15.59 25.57
N ASN A 22 2.20 -14.61 26.26
CA ASN A 22 1.05 -13.88 25.74
C ASN A 22 1.42 -12.99 24.54
N ILE A 23 2.63 -12.43 24.50
CA ILE A 23 3.15 -11.65 23.38
C ILE A 23 3.45 -12.57 22.20
N ILE A 24 4.12 -13.71 22.46
CA ILE A 24 4.44 -14.71 21.42
C ILE A 24 3.15 -15.16 20.72
N LYS A 25 2.13 -15.55 21.49
CA LYS A 25 0.83 -15.96 20.93
C LYS A 25 0.19 -14.89 20.06
N LYS A 26 0.21 -13.62 20.51
CA LYS A 26 -0.33 -12.49 19.71
C LYS A 26 0.44 -12.27 18.41
N CYS A 27 1.76 -12.32 18.46
CA CYS A 27 2.60 -12.12 17.27
C CYS A 27 2.40 -13.25 16.25
N CYS A 28 2.34 -14.51 16.72
CA CYS A 28 2.09 -15.66 15.84
C CYS A 28 0.70 -15.60 15.20
N ALA A 29 -0.36 -15.35 15.97
CA ALA A 29 -1.72 -15.22 15.44
C ALA A 29 -1.85 -14.04 14.46
N TYR A 30 -1.17 -12.92 14.72
CA TYR A 30 -1.12 -11.80 13.78
C TYR A 30 -0.42 -12.18 12.48
N ALA A 31 0.73 -12.87 12.56
CA ALA A 31 1.47 -13.34 11.39
C ALA A 31 0.64 -14.33 10.56
N GLU A 32 -0.01 -15.31 11.20
CA GLU A 32 -0.90 -16.27 10.55
C GLU A 32 -2.04 -15.57 9.78
N ASN A 33 -2.68 -14.59 10.41
CA ASN A 33 -3.75 -13.82 9.78
C ASN A 33 -3.26 -13.07 8.52
N LEU A 34 -2.11 -12.42 8.58
CA LEU A 34 -1.56 -11.73 7.42
C LEU A 34 -1.19 -12.71 6.30
N LEU A 35 -0.51 -13.81 6.64
CA LEU A 35 -0.08 -14.82 5.67
C LEU A 35 -1.26 -15.53 5.00
N SER A 36 -2.33 -15.84 5.75
CA SER A 36 -3.54 -16.43 5.18
C SER A 36 -4.25 -15.52 4.18
N ASN A 37 -4.12 -14.20 4.36
CA ASN A 37 -4.60 -13.20 3.40
C ASN A 37 -3.57 -12.87 2.31
N GLY A 38 -2.46 -13.61 2.26
CA GLY A 38 -1.38 -13.40 1.30
C GLY A 38 -0.64 -12.08 1.48
N LEU A 39 -0.72 -11.46 2.66
CA LEU A 39 -0.02 -10.24 3.01
C LEU A 39 1.35 -10.53 3.62
N PRO A 40 2.34 -9.66 3.43
CA PRO A 40 3.62 -9.78 4.12
C PRO A 40 3.43 -9.50 5.62
N VAL A 41 4.18 -10.21 6.46
CA VAL A 41 4.17 -9.94 7.91
C VAL A 41 4.97 -8.68 8.21
N LEU A 42 4.28 -7.63 8.60
CA LEU A 42 4.85 -6.33 8.94
C LEU A 42 4.33 -5.90 10.32
N PHE A 43 5.22 -5.85 11.31
CA PHE A 43 4.83 -5.53 12.69
C PHE A 43 4.75 -4.02 12.96
N ASP A 44 5.67 -3.25 12.36
CA ASP A 44 5.75 -1.80 12.56
C ASP A 44 6.37 -1.07 11.35
N ALA A 45 6.42 0.25 11.40
CA ALA A 45 7.01 1.07 10.37
C ALA A 45 8.52 0.79 10.17
N ASN A 46 9.27 0.49 11.24
CA ASN A 46 10.69 0.16 11.14
C ASN A 46 10.91 -1.17 10.41
N HIS A 47 10.00 -2.12 10.60
CA HIS A 47 10.02 -3.38 9.84
C HIS A 47 9.79 -3.13 8.34
N VAL A 48 8.82 -2.26 7.99
CA VAL A 48 8.62 -1.81 6.60
C VAL A 48 9.87 -1.18 6.02
N TYR A 49 10.52 -0.27 6.76
CA TYR A 49 11.79 0.35 6.33
C TYR A 49 12.88 -0.70 6.05
N ARG A 50 13.00 -1.71 6.89
CA ARG A 50 13.98 -2.80 6.71
C ARG A 50 13.66 -3.67 5.50
N VAL A 51 12.42 -4.12 5.36
CA VAL A 51 11.97 -4.96 4.24
C VAL A 51 12.15 -4.25 2.90
N LEU A 52 11.81 -2.98 2.83
CA LEU A 52 11.96 -2.16 1.63
C LEU A 52 13.38 -1.60 1.44
N GLN A 53 14.28 -1.86 2.38
CA GLN A 53 15.64 -1.28 2.40
C GLN A 53 15.62 0.25 2.23
N LEU A 54 14.65 0.91 2.89
CA LEU A 54 14.48 2.35 2.83
C LEU A 54 15.48 3.03 3.76
N LYS A 55 16.20 4.00 3.24
CA LYS A 55 16.93 4.99 4.03
C LYS A 55 16.07 6.26 4.12
N LYS A 56 16.21 7.05 5.20
CA LYS A 56 15.46 8.32 5.34
C LYS A 56 15.63 9.26 4.15
N VAL A 57 16.81 9.24 3.51
CA VAL A 57 17.13 10.04 2.33
C VAL A 57 16.32 9.63 1.09
N ASP A 58 15.93 8.37 1.00
CA ASP A 58 15.23 7.85 -0.18
C ASP A 58 13.79 8.36 -0.29
N LEU A 59 13.16 8.74 0.81
CA LEU A 59 11.79 9.27 0.83
C LEU A 59 11.68 10.65 0.17
N ASN A 60 12.77 11.41 0.15
CA ASN A 60 12.86 12.71 -0.50
C ASN A 60 13.49 12.64 -1.90
N SER A 61 13.67 11.44 -2.43
CA SER A 61 14.28 11.21 -3.75
C SER A 61 13.23 11.35 -4.85
N TYR A 62 12.99 12.58 -5.28
CA TYR A 62 12.06 12.91 -6.37
C TYR A 62 12.61 14.02 -7.25
N HIS A 63 12.13 14.05 -8.49
CA HIS A 63 12.41 15.11 -9.44
C HIS A 63 11.18 15.98 -9.63
N MET A 64 11.37 17.29 -9.61
CA MET A 64 10.31 18.25 -9.90
C MET A 64 10.54 18.84 -11.28
N PHE A 65 9.50 18.87 -12.10
CA PHE A 65 9.52 19.54 -13.42
C PHE A 65 8.20 20.24 -13.69
N SER A 66 8.28 21.31 -14.47
CA SER A 66 7.11 22.08 -14.86
C SER A 66 6.59 21.60 -16.20
N VAL A 67 5.28 21.39 -16.30
CA VAL A 67 4.59 21.11 -17.57
C VAL A 67 3.66 22.26 -17.88
N SER A 68 3.92 22.92 -19.00
CA SER A 68 3.02 23.95 -19.53
C SER A 68 1.86 23.31 -20.26
N GLN A 69 0.67 23.52 -19.78
CA GLN A 69 -0.58 23.25 -20.51
C GLN A 69 -1.33 24.55 -20.74
N THR A 70 -1.83 24.71 -21.93
CA THR A 70 -2.56 25.79 -22.60
C THR A 70 -3.01 27.04 -21.80
N ASN A 71 -2.85 27.15 -20.50
CA ASN A 71 -3.04 28.36 -19.67
C ASN A 71 -2.66 28.15 -18.20
N LYS A 72 -2.02 27.02 -17.86
CA LYS A 72 -1.59 26.76 -16.48
C LYS A 72 -0.26 26.00 -16.47
N ASN A 73 0.68 26.50 -15.71
CA ASN A 73 1.90 25.74 -15.39
C ASN A 73 1.60 24.80 -14.21
N ARG A 74 1.84 23.51 -14.40
CA ARG A 74 1.74 22.52 -13.32
C ARG A 74 3.13 22.02 -12.96
N ILE A 75 3.42 22.03 -11.69
CA ILE A 75 4.62 21.37 -11.14
C ILE A 75 4.26 19.90 -10.93
N ILE A 76 5.00 19.02 -11.59
CA ILE A 76 4.88 17.58 -11.42
C ILE A 76 6.05 17.08 -10.60
N THR A 77 5.76 16.31 -9.57
CA THR A 77 6.78 15.65 -8.76
C THR A 77 6.81 14.17 -9.13
N ALA A 78 7.95 13.71 -9.66
CA ALA A 78 8.15 12.32 -10.03
C ALA A 78 9.14 11.66 -9.07
N PRO A 79 8.83 10.49 -8.50
CA PRO A 79 9.76 9.77 -7.65
C PRO A 79 10.97 9.27 -8.45
N SER A 80 12.12 9.12 -7.79
CA SER A 80 13.26 8.43 -8.39
C SER A 80 12.89 6.99 -8.77
N LEU A 81 13.67 6.40 -9.68
CA LEU A 81 13.42 5.02 -10.13
C LEU A 81 13.39 4.02 -8.96
N GLN A 82 14.26 4.21 -7.97
CA GLN A 82 14.29 3.34 -6.79
C GLN A 82 13.05 3.52 -5.91
N LEU A 83 12.64 4.76 -5.65
CA LEU A 83 11.44 5.04 -4.89
C LEU A 83 10.20 4.50 -5.61
N LYS A 84 10.12 4.67 -6.93
CA LYS A 84 9.04 4.12 -7.75
C LYS A 84 8.93 2.60 -7.67
N LYS A 85 10.05 1.86 -7.69
CA LYS A 85 10.05 0.40 -7.53
C LYS A 85 9.49 -0.02 -6.17
N ARG A 86 9.82 0.71 -5.11
CA ARG A 86 9.30 0.44 -3.75
C ARG A 86 7.80 0.75 -3.64
N GLN A 87 7.36 1.85 -4.23
CA GLN A 87 5.92 2.18 -4.33
C GLN A 87 5.16 1.09 -5.10
N GLN A 88 5.70 0.59 -6.21
CA GLN A 88 5.11 -0.50 -6.97
C GLN A 88 5.04 -1.80 -6.16
N TRP A 89 6.06 -2.10 -5.37
CA TRP A 89 6.03 -3.27 -4.48
C TRP A 89 4.91 -3.14 -3.44
N ILE A 90 4.76 -1.99 -2.79
CA ILE A 90 3.66 -1.73 -1.84
C ILE A 90 2.31 -1.89 -2.53
N LEU A 91 2.15 -1.31 -3.72
CA LEU A 91 0.93 -1.41 -4.50
C LEU A 91 0.58 -2.86 -4.83
N SER A 92 1.51 -3.61 -5.41
CA SER A 92 1.25 -4.99 -5.86
C SER A 92 1.16 -6.00 -4.71
N THR A 93 1.86 -5.78 -3.60
CA THR A 93 1.96 -6.77 -2.52
C THR A 93 0.96 -6.53 -1.40
N ILE A 94 0.58 -5.28 -1.16
CA ILE A 94 -0.29 -4.88 -0.05
C ILE A 94 -1.59 -4.29 -0.56
N LEU A 95 -1.52 -3.15 -1.28
CA LEU A 95 -2.70 -2.36 -1.60
C LEU A 95 -3.64 -3.06 -2.58
N SER A 96 -3.11 -3.84 -3.54
CA SER A 96 -3.91 -4.61 -4.49
C SER A 96 -4.77 -5.72 -3.85
N LYS A 97 -4.53 -6.03 -2.58
CA LYS A 97 -5.28 -7.03 -1.81
C LYS A 97 -6.32 -6.42 -0.88
N VAL A 98 -6.32 -5.10 -0.76
CA VAL A 98 -7.31 -4.36 0.03
C VAL A 98 -8.50 -4.09 -0.88
N SER A 99 -9.69 -4.52 -0.46
CA SER A 99 -10.92 -4.20 -1.20
C SER A 99 -11.18 -2.70 -1.14
N VAL A 100 -11.43 -2.12 -2.31
CA VAL A 100 -11.83 -0.72 -2.42
C VAL A 100 -13.34 -0.58 -2.44
N SER A 101 -13.83 0.61 -2.13
CA SER A 101 -15.26 0.92 -2.21
C SER A 101 -15.78 0.69 -3.64
N PRO A 102 -16.98 0.13 -3.82
CA PRO A 102 -17.60 -0.03 -5.14
C PRO A 102 -17.86 1.30 -5.86
N TYR A 103 -17.78 2.40 -5.14
CA TYR A 103 -17.90 3.76 -5.70
C TYR A 103 -16.56 4.36 -6.12
N ALA A 104 -15.44 3.69 -5.85
CA ALA A 104 -14.12 4.14 -6.26
C ALA A 104 -13.83 3.70 -7.70
N HIS A 105 -13.78 4.64 -8.64
CA HIS A 105 -13.50 4.36 -10.04
C HIS A 105 -12.09 4.82 -10.48
N GLY A 106 -11.43 5.65 -9.68
CA GLY A 106 -10.08 6.10 -9.97
C GLY A 106 -9.03 5.06 -9.59
N PHE A 107 -8.10 4.77 -10.51
CA PHE A 107 -6.96 3.88 -10.30
C PHE A 107 -7.31 2.41 -10.01
N GLU A 108 -8.56 2.01 -10.23
CA GLU A 108 -9.03 0.65 -10.01
C GLU A 108 -9.06 -0.14 -11.32
N VAL A 109 -8.60 -1.40 -11.26
CA VAL A 109 -8.56 -2.29 -12.43
C VAL A 109 -9.97 -2.57 -12.93
N GLY A 110 -10.18 -2.45 -14.24
CA GLY A 110 -11.49 -2.64 -14.87
C GLY A 110 -12.41 -1.42 -14.81
N HIS A 111 -12.02 -0.35 -14.11
CA HIS A 111 -12.76 0.90 -14.05
C HIS A 111 -12.23 1.92 -15.05
N SER A 112 -13.09 2.84 -15.46
CA SER A 112 -12.80 3.88 -16.46
C SER A 112 -13.63 5.13 -16.19
N ILE A 113 -13.34 6.21 -16.92
CA ILE A 113 -14.19 7.41 -16.92
C ILE A 113 -15.63 7.08 -17.28
N LYS A 114 -15.86 6.12 -18.20
CA LYS A 114 -17.20 5.68 -18.59
C LYS A 114 -17.93 4.98 -17.45
N THR A 115 -17.26 4.07 -16.74
CA THR A 115 -17.86 3.38 -15.59
C THR A 115 -18.17 4.33 -14.45
N ASN A 116 -17.35 5.37 -14.26
CA ASN A 116 -17.62 6.43 -13.27
C ASN A 116 -18.84 7.30 -13.68
N ALA A 117 -18.97 7.61 -14.95
CA ALA A 117 -20.08 8.44 -15.45
C ALA A 117 -21.42 7.68 -15.51
N PHE A 118 -21.39 6.37 -15.71
CA PHE A 118 -22.58 5.55 -15.94
C PHE A 118 -23.67 5.68 -14.87
N PRO A 119 -23.39 5.67 -13.57
CA PRO A 119 -24.40 5.85 -12.52
C PRO A 119 -25.09 7.23 -12.55
N HIS A 120 -24.50 8.21 -13.24
CA HIS A 120 -25.00 9.59 -13.30
C HIS A 120 -25.82 9.87 -14.57
N ILE A 121 -25.90 8.90 -15.49
CA ILE A 121 -26.71 9.03 -16.71
C ILE A 121 -28.19 9.04 -16.33
N ASN A 122 -28.95 9.95 -16.94
CA ASN A 122 -30.39 10.15 -16.72
C ASN A 122 -30.76 10.73 -15.33
N ASN A 123 -29.81 11.30 -14.61
CA ASN A 123 -30.11 12.10 -13.43
C ASN A 123 -30.27 13.58 -13.82
N ASP A 124 -31.33 14.22 -13.35
CA ASP A 124 -31.60 15.64 -13.63
C ASP A 124 -30.54 16.58 -13.03
N TYR A 125 -29.88 16.13 -11.96
CA TYR A 125 -28.87 16.90 -11.23
C TYR A 125 -27.69 16.02 -10.86
N VAL A 126 -26.48 16.56 -11.03
CA VAL A 126 -25.22 15.94 -10.59
C VAL A 126 -24.44 16.95 -9.75
N LEU A 127 -24.12 16.57 -8.52
CA LEU A 127 -23.29 17.39 -7.62
C LEU A 127 -21.84 16.90 -7.71
N CYS A 128 -20.92 17.80 -8.10
CA CYS A 128 -19.49 17.56 -8.04
C CYS A 128 -18.90 18.25 -6.81
N MET A 129 -18.21 17.46 -5.97
CA MET A 129 -17.49 17.98 -4.79
C MET A 129 -16.02 17.60 -4.87
N ASP A 130 -15.16 18.53 -4.50
CA ASP A 130 -13.72 18.32 -4.34
C ASP A 130 -13.31 18.70 -2.92
N ILE A 131 -12.59 17.82 -2.25
CA ILE A 131 -12.11 18.04 -0.88
C ILE A 131 -10.70 18.62 -0.99
N LYS A 132 -10.54 19.84 -0.48
CA LYS A 132 -9.24 20.53 -0.40
C LYS A 132 -8.54 20.21 0.91
#